data_ddf2624c364389f0065a75734283a2b9
#
_entry.id   ddf2624c364389f0065a75734283a2b9
#
_cell.length_a   1.000
_cell.length_b   1.000
_cell.length_c   1.000
_cell.angle_alpha   90.00
_cell.angle_beta   90.00
_cell.angle_gamma   90.00
#
_symmetry.space_group_name_H-M   'P 1'
#
loop_
_entity.id
_entity.type
_entity.pdbx_description
1 polymer ?
#
loop_
_entity_poly.entity_id
_entity_poly.type
_entity_poly.pdbx_seq_one_letter_code
_entity_poly.pdbx_strand_id
1 'polypeptide(L)'
;MVKVSVLVPCYNARDFIARCARAIFEQTYRNIECIFVDDCSPDNSIGILENVLKDYPQRKDQVKIIKHESNKGVSAARNTALRNSTGEFTIFVDSDDDMPRDAVEKLVKRQLDTGADIVTGQVVRHYDDRVSMIERPHFYDNDDFVEDMIKPSLNHTLWGRLIRKSLYIEHNIQAKEGINIGEDMQIMVQLAFYANKCESLWEVVYYYDCTNELSCMNQYDLDNIHRLIQDTASMEIVRDFFVGKNDRFLNQAEGYLRDYYLKLLRYYGRSKKKSDFEGAQKRLFDLRPQNRKMTKRQKLKFSGYRTFRLVDVLIK
;
A
#
# COMPACT_ATOMS: atom_id res chain seq x y z
N MET A 1 -2.49 28.86 3.36
CA MET A 1 -3.08 27.52 3.67
C MET A 1 -2.45 26.51 2.72
N VAL A 2 -1.95 25.41 3.26
CA VAL A 2 -1.35 24.31 2.51
C VAL A 2 -2.39 23.70 1.57
N LYS A 3 -2.07 23.45 0.30
CA LYS A 3 -2.97 22.75 -0.63
C LYS A 3 -2.79 21.24 -0.51
N VAL A 4 -3.89 20.50 -0.37
CA VAL A 4 -3.90 19.05 -0.27
C VAL A 4 -4.59 18.43 -1.50
N SER A 5 -3.97 17.45 -2.13
CA SER A 5 -4.56 16.65 -3.19
C SER A 5 -5.12 15.35 -2.61
N VAL A 6 -6.43 15.16 -2.72
CA VAL A 6 -7.11 13.90 -2.40
C VAL A 6 -7.15 13.06 -3.67
N LEU A 7 -6.51 11.88 -3.65
CA LEU A 7 -6.25 11.03 -4.80
C LEU A 7 -7.07 9.74 -4.69
N VAL A 8 -7.97 9.52 -5.64
CA VAL A 8 -8.95 8.42 -5.59
C VAL A 8 -8.82 7.54 -6.84
N PRO A 9 -8.16 6.38 -6.76
CA PRO A 9 -8.25 5.37 -7.81
C PRO A 9 -9.65 4.75 -7.78
N CYS A 10 -10.29 4.62 -8.94
CA CYS A 10 -11.66 4.14 -9.05
C CYS A 10 -11.77 3.04 -10.11
N TYR A 11 -12.29 1.88 -9.72
CA TYR A 11 -12.63 0.80 -10.63
C TYR A 11 -13.76 -0.04 -10.04
N ASN A 12 -14.86 -0.19 -10.80
CA ASN A 12 -16.02 -1.04 -10.41
C ASN A 12 -16.57 -0.70 -9.01
N ALA A 13 -16.73 0.59 -8.72
CA ALA A 13 -17.06 1.12 -7.38
C ALA A 13 -18.48 1.70 -7.27
N ARG A 14 -19.42 1.35 -8.17
CA ARG A 14 -20.75 1.97 -8.25
C ARG A 14 -21.53 1.96 -6.93
N ASP A 15 -21.34 0.92 -6.12
CA ASP A 15 -22.09 0.75 -4.86
C ASP A 15 -21.49 1.56 -3.70
N PHE A 16 -20.25 2.05 -3.85
CA PHE A 16 -19.46 2.72 -2.80
C PHE A 16 -19.11 4.17 -3.13
N ILE A 17 -18.87 4.49 -4.41
CA ILE A 17 -18.32 5.78 -4.85
C ILE A 17 -19.16 7.00 -4.38
N ALA A 18 -20.48 6.86 -4.23
CA ALA A 18 -21.33 7.94 -3.73
C ALA A 18 -21.02 8.31 -2.29
N ARG A 19 -20.75 7.31 -1.42
CA ARG A 19 -20.36 7.51 -0.01
C ARG A 19 -18.97 8.12 0.06
N CYS A 20 -18.00 7.55 -0.65
CA CYS A 20 -16.63 8.04 -0.76
C CYS A 20 -16.59 9.52 -1.20
N ALA A 21 -17.26 9.84 -2.30
CA ALA A 21 -17.28 11.20 -2.84
C ALA A 21 -17.90 12.22 -1.86
N ARG A 22 -19.03 11.87 -1.19
CA ARG A 22 -19.64 12.74 -0.16
C ARG A 22 -18.68 12.99 0.98
N ALA A 23 -18.04 11.97 1.53
CA ALA A 23 -17.07 12.11 2.61
C ALA A 23 -15.90 13.05 2.24
N ILE A 24 -15.45 13.00 0.98
CA ILE A 24 -14.40 13.90 0.46
C ILE A 24 -14.93 15.32 0.25
N PHE A 25 -16.10 15.49 -0.36
CA PHE A 25 -16.65 16.81 -0.66
C PHE A 25 -17.12 17.58 0.60
N GLU A 26 -17.44 16.85 1.66
CA GLU A 26 -17.84 17.39 2.96
C GLU A 26 -16.67 17.74 3.88
N GLN A 27 -15.44 17.54 3.47
CA GLN A 27 -14.28 17.89 4.29
C GLN A 27 -14.31 19.35 4.74
N THR A 28 -14.06 19.59 6.04
CA THR A 28 -14.03 20.93 6.64
C THR A 28 -12.86 21.75 6.11
N TYR A 29 -11.74 21.10 5.77
CA TYR A 29 -10.59 21.74 5.14
C TYR A 29 -10.91 22.16 3.71
N ARG A 30 -10.79 23.45 3.40
CA ARG A 30 -11.28 24.03 2.14
C ARG A 30 -10.27 23.98 0.99
N ASN A 31 -8.97 24.07 1.30
CA ASN A 31 -7.92 24.13 0.27
C ASN A 31 -7.50 22.73 -0.20
N ILE A 32 -8.46 22.02 -0.77
CA ILE A 32 -8.27 20.70 -1.36
C ILE A 32 -8.51 20.73 -2.88
N GLU A 33 -7.90 19.81 -3.58
CA GLU A 33 -8.32 19.33 -4.89
C GLU A 33 -8.59 17.82 -4.80
N CYS A 34 -9.52 17.32 -5.59
CA CYS A 34 -9.91 15.91 -5.60
C CYS A 34 -9.67 15.35 -7.00
N ILE A 35 -8.85 14.31 -7.12
CA ILE A 35 -8.50 13.70 -8.40
C ILE A 35 -8.98 12.26 -8.39
N PHE A 36 -10.06 12.01 -9.13
CA PHE A 36 -10.60 10.68 -9.36
C PHE A 36 -10.02 10.12 -10.65
N VAL A 37 -9.47 8.93 -10.61
CA VAL A 37 -8.95 8.23 -11.80
C VAL A 37 -9.79 6.99 -12.05
N ASP A 38 -10.65 7.06 -13.06
CA ASP A 38 -11.42 5.93 -13.57
C ASP A 38 -10.49 5.00 -14.35
N ASP A 39 -10.20 3.84 -13.79
CA ASP A 39 -9.38 2.82 -14.48
C ASP A 39 -10.20 1.96 -15.46
N CYS A 40 -11.00 2.64 -16.30
CA CYS A 40 -11.91 2.02 -17.26
C CYS A 40 -12.96 1.12 -16.59
N SER A 41 -13.70 1.68 -15.61
CA SER A 41 -14.77 0.96 -14.92
C SER A 41 -15.81 0.42 -15.88
N PRO A 42 -16.22 -0.86 -15.74
CA PRO A 42 -17.26 -1.47 -16.57
C PRO A 42 -18.68 -1.06 -16.13
N ASP A 43 -18.80 -0.43 -14.98
CA ASP A 43 -20.06 -0.05 -14.33
C ASP A 43 -20.35 1.47 -14.47
N ASN A 44 -21.37 1.98 -13.76
CA ASN A 44 -21.74 3.39 -13.77
C ASN A 44 -21.07 4.22 -12.64
N SER A 45 -19.92 3.82 -12.12
CA SER A 45 -19.23 4.53 -11.03
C SER A 45 -19.07 6.02 -11.31
N ILE A 46 -18.62 6.39 -12.51
CA ILE A 46 -18.35 7.79 -12.86
C ILE A 46 -19.65 8.60 -13.02
N GLY A 47 -20.69 8.03 -13.62
CA GLY A 47 -21.99 8.70 -13.70
C GLY A 47 -22.59 9.00 -12.31
N ILE A 48 -22.39 8.10 -11.34
CA ILE A 48 -22.81 8.29 -9.95
C ILE A 48 -21.97 9.41 -9.30
N LEU A 49 -20.65 9.39 -9.47
CA LEU A 49 -19.74 10.43 -8.97
C LEU A 49 -20.13 11.82 -9.49
N GLU A 50 -20.38 11.94 -10.80
CA GLU A 50 -20.80 13.19 -11.44
C GLU A 50 -22.16 13.67 -10.92
N ASN A 51 -23.09 12.76 -10.64
CA ASN A 51 -24.36 13.10 -10.01
C ASN A 51 -24.20 13.61 -8.57
N VAL A 52 -23.37 12.95 -7.77
CA VAL A 52 -23.05 13.44 -6.41
C VAL A 52 -22.42 14.82 -6.46
N LEU A 53 -21.51 15.07 -7.40
CA LEU A 53 -20.84 16.38 -7.51
C LEU A 53 -21.82 17.53 -7.78
N LYS A 54 -22.98 17.31 -8.40
CA LYS A 54 -24.02 18.34 -8.59
C LYS A 54 -24.56 18.89 -7.29
N ASP A 55 -24.57 18.08 -6.21
CA ASP A 55 -25.02 18.49 -4.89
C ASP A 55 -23.96 19.36 -4.16
N TYR A 56 -22.73 19.45 -4.71
CA TYR A 56 -21.59 20.19 -4.14
C TYR A 56 -21.00 21.21 -5.12
N PRO A 57 -21.79 22.22 -5.59
CA PRO A 57 -21.34 23.16 -6.60
C PRO A 57 -20.07 23.92 -6.22
N GLN A 58 -19.84 24.13 -4.89
CA GLN A 58 -18.62 24.77 -4.36
C GLN A 58 -17.34 23.93 -4.55
N ARG A 59 -17.47 22.64 -4.86
CA ARG A 59 -16.33 21.72 -5.12
C ARG A 59 -16.04 21.54 -6.61
N LYS A 60 -16.91 22.01 -7.50
CA LYS A 60 -16.85 21.74 -8.94
C LYS A 60 -15.47 22.03 -9.53
N ASP A 61 -14.90 23.19 -9.23
CA ASP A 61 -13.59 23.59 -9.76
C ASP A 61 -12.40 22.92 -9.04
N GLN A 62 -12.68 22.18 -7.96
CA GLN A 62 -11.68 21.43 -7.19
C GLN A 62 -11.63 19.96 -7.59
N VAL A 63 -12.56 19.47 -8.42
CA VAL A 63 -12.67 18.07 -8.80
C VAL A 63 -12.19 17.86 -10.23
N LYS A 64 -11.29 16.91 -10.41
CA LYS A 64 -10.81 16.43 -11.70
C LYS A 64 -11.11 14.94 -11.84
N ILE A 65 -11.76 14.55 -12.91
CA ILE A 65 -12.01 13.16 -13.26
C ILE A 65 -11.16 12.82 -14.48
N ILE A 66 -10.33 11.78 -14.36
CA ILE A 66 -9.44 11.31 -15.43
C ILE A 66 -9.87 9.89 -15.75
N LYS A 67 -9.98 9.56 -17.02
CA LYS A 67 -10.35 8.22 -17.48
C LYS A 67 -9.20 7.56 -18.23
N HIS A 68 -8.86 6.32 -17.86
CA HIS A 68 -7.98 5.47 -18.64
C HIS A 68 -8.75 4.84 -19.84
N GLU A 69 -8.07 4.63 -20.93
CA GLU A 69 -8.64 3.97 -22.13
C GLU A 69 -8.85 2.46 -21.93
N SER A 70 -8.12 1.86 -20.99
CA SER A 70 -8.23 0.46 -20.60
C SER A 70 -7.87 0.30 -19.13
N ASN A 71 -8.32 -0.79 -18.50
CA ASN A 71 -7.92 -1.12 -17.12
C ASN A 71 -6.41 -1.41 -17.07
N LYS A 72 -5.69 -0.64 -16.26
CA LYS A 72 -4.22 -0.73 -16.06
C LYS A 72 -3.86 -1.15 -14.63
N GLY A 73 -4.85 -1.28 -13.76
CA GLY A 73 -4.70 -1.63 -12.36
C GLY A 73 -4.47 -0.44 -11.42
N VAL A 74 -4.65 -0.69 -10.13
CA VAL A 74 -4.60 0.34 -9.07
C VAL A 74 -3.28 1.09 -9.04
N SER A 75 -2.15 0.41 -9.28
CA SER A 75 -0.83 1.04 -9.35
C SER A 75 -0.76 2.14 -10.42
N ALA A 76 -1.28 1.87 -11.63
CA ALA A 76 -1.31 2.85 -12.71
C ALA A 76 -2.28 4.01 -12.40
N ALA A 77 -3.43 3.70 -11.79
CA ALA A 77 -4.40 4.72 -11.39
C ALA A 77 -3.82 5.66 -10.32
N ARG A 78 -3.14 5.13 -9.30
CA ARG A 78 -2.43 5.93 -8.27
C ARG A 78 -1.33 6.80 -8.87
N ASN A 79 -0.51 6.25 -9.76
CA ASN A 79 0.51 7.02 -10.47
C ASN A 79 -0.10 8.15 -11.31
N THR A 80 -1.21 7.88 -11.99
CA THR A 80 -1.93 8.89 -12.79
C THR A 80 -2.50 9.99 -11.89
N ALA A 81 -3.11 9.65 -10.76
CA ALA A 81 -3.61 10.62 -9.78
C ALA A 81 -2.48 11.51 -9.26
N LEU A 82 -1.36 10.91 -8.85
CA LEU A 82 -0.19 11.62 -8.34
C LEU A 82 0.41 12.59 -9.37
N ARG A 83 0.59 12.15 -10.61
CA ARG A 83 1.12 13.00 -11.70
C ARG A 83 0.23 14.22 -11.98
N ASN A 84 -1.07 14.09 -11.80
CA ASN A 84 -2.04 15.16 -12.04
C ASN A 84 -2.33 16.03 -10.81
N SER A 85 -1.75 15.73 -9.67
CA SER A 85 -1.91 16.50 -8.43
C SER A 85 -1.06 17.77 -8.45
N THR A 86 -1.53 18.82 -7.77
CA THR A 86 -0.82 20.10 -7.66
C THR A 86 -0.64 20.55 -6.20
N GLY A 87 -1.21 19.80 -5.23
CA GLY A 87 -1.07 20.07 -3.81
C GLY A 87 0.34 19.87 -3.30
N GLU A 88 0.68 20.54 -2.23
CA GLU A 88 1.93 20.35 -1.49
C GLU A 88 1.97 19.00 -0.78
N PHE A 89 0.79 18.54 -0.35
CA PHE A 89 0.60 17.23 0.27
C PHE A 89 -0.46 16.41 -0.48
N THR A 90 -0.40 15.10 -0.31
CA THR A 90 -1.33 14.14 -0.89
C THR A 90 -1.97 13.29 0.20
N ILE A 91 -3.22 12.86 -0.04
CA ILE A 91 -3.94 11.84 0.71
C ILE A 91 -4.53 10.87 -0.31
N PHE A 92 -4.26 9.57 -0.18
CA PHE A 92 -4.95 8.55 -0.95
C PHE A 92 -6.21 8.09 -0.22
N VAL A 93 -7.30 7.92 -0.98
CA VAL A 93 -8.56 7.36 -0.51
C VAL A 93 -9.01 6.32 -1.54
N ASP A 94 -9.26 5.09 -1.10
CA ASP A 94 -9.78 4.07 -1.99
C ASP A 94 -11.29 4.30 -2.22
N SER A 95 -11.78 4.01 -3.42
CA SER A 95 -13.14 4.40 -3.87
C SER A 95 -14.27 3.66 -3.16
N ASP A 96 -13.97 2.61 -2.42
CA ASP A 96 -14.89 1.84 -1.58
C ASP A 96 -14.85 2.25 -0.09
N ASP A 97 -13.95 3.16 0.27
CA ASP A 97 -13.76 3.65 1.64
C ASP A 97 -14.34 5.06 1.85
N ASP A 98 -14.25 5.54 3.09
CA ASP A 98 -14.59 6.92 3.42
C ASP A 98 -13.71 7.49 4.55
N MET A 99 -14.01 8.73 5.00
CA MET A 99 -13.20 9.42 6.00
C MET A 99 -14.04 10.39 6.84
N PRO A 100 -13.67 10.64 8.11
CA PRO A 100 -14.30 11.68 8.93
C PRO A 100 -14.27 13.05 8.23
N ARG A 101 -15.30 13.88 8.44
CA ARG A 101 -15.43 15.22 7.82
C ARG A 101 -14.28 16.17 8.14
N ASP A 102 -13.58 15.97 9.24
CA ASP A 102 -12.47 16.78 9.74
C ASP A 102 -11.09 16.10 9.56
N ALA A 103 -11.04 14.98 8.84
CA ALA A 103 -9.82 14.19 8.70
C ALA A 103 -8.66 14.97 8.07
N VAL A 104 -8.91 15.67 6.94
CA VAL A 104 -7.88 16.47 6.28
C VAL A 104 -7.42 17.61 7.18
N GLU A 105 -8.33 18.27 7.89
CA GLU A 105 -8.01 19.36 8.81
C GLU A 105 -7.11 18.89 9.96
N LYS A 106 -7.43 17.75 10.58
CA LYS A 106 -6.64 17.13 11.65
C LYS A 106 -5.23 16.79 11.20
N LEU A 107 -5.11 16.15 10.04
CA LEU A 107 -3.82 15.77 9.45
C LEU A 107 -2.97 17.00 9.13
N VAL A 108 -3.58 18.03 8.51
CA VAL A 108 -2.86 19.28 8.19
C VAL A 108 -2.47 20.03 9.45
N LYS A 109 -3.33 20.10 10.46
CA LYS A 109 -3.00 20.71 11.74
C LYS A 109 -1.78 20.06 12.37
N ARG A 110 -1.77 18.72 12.46
CA ARG A 110 -0.61 17.97 12.99
C ARG A 110 0.66 18.24 12.18
N GLN A 111 0.53 18.30 10.86
CA GLN A 111 1.65 18.65 9.99
C GLN A 111 2.20 20.05 10.28
N LEU A 112 1.34 21.07 10.41
CA LEU A 112 1.74 22.43 10.70
C LEU A 112 2.40 22.57 12.09
N ASP A 113 1.88 21.84 13.09
CA ASP A 113 2.42 21.85 14.45
C ASP A 113 3.80 21.19 14.54
N THR A 114 4.11 20.25 13.65
CA THR A 114 5.30 19.40 13.76
C THR A 114 6.31 19.59 12.64
N GLY A 115 5.90 20.13 11.50
CA GLY A 115 6.70 20.19 10.28
C GLY A 115 6.92 18.84 9.58
N ALA A 116 6.14 17.81 9.93
CA ALA A 116 6.32 16.45 9.43
C ALA A 116 6.13 16.35 7.91
N ASP A 117 6.89 15.44 7.29
CA ASP A 117 6.73 15.09 5.89
C ASP A 117 5.63 14.04 5.69
N ILE A 118 5.43 13.18 6.71
CA ILE A 118 4.37 12.17 6.74
C ILE A 118 3.63 12.26 8.09
N VAL A 119 2.31 12.41 8.04
CA VAL A 119 1.45 12.30 9.22
C VAL A 119 0.53 11.10 9.03
N THR A 120 0.54 10.17 9.99
CA THR A 120 -0.26 8.93 9.99
C THR A 120 -1.35 9.00 11.05
N GLY A 121 -2.61 8.90 10.67
CA GLY A 121 -3.74 8.87 11.60
C GLY A 121 -4.27 7.46 11.88
N GLN A 122 -5.18 7.34 12.85
CA GLN A 122 -5.84 6.09 13.20
C GLN A 122 -6.92 5.72 12.18
N VAL A 123 -7.22 4.43 12.09
CA VAL A 123 -8.16 3.86 11.11
C VAL A 123 -9.16 2.96 11.79
N VAL A 124 -10.42 3.08 11.41
CA VAL A 124 -11.49 2.18 11.84
C VAL A 124 -11.87 1.26 10.69
N ARG A 125 -12.00 -0.03 10.96
CA ARG A 125 -12.57 -1.02 10.04
C ARG A 125 -14.04 -1.19 10.30
N HIS A 126 -14.82 -1.14 9.25
CA HIS A 126 -16.23 -1.46 9.25
C HIS A 126 -16.48 -2.85 8.64
N TYR A 127 -17.14 -3.71 9.38
CA TYR A 127 -17.65 -5.00 8.93
C TYR A 127 -19.17 -4.97 9.04
N ASP A 128 -19.88 -5.90 8.45
CA ASP A 128 -21.35 -5.97 8.52
C ASP A 128 -21.88 -6.09 9.96
N ASP A 129 -21.15 -6.81 10.82
CA ASP A 129 -21.56 -7.16 12.18
C ASP A 129 -20.78 -6.46 13.30
N ARG A 130 -19.68 -5.77 12.96
CA ARG A 130 -18.80 -5.15 13.96
C ARG A 130 -17.96 -4.01 13.39
N VAL A 131 -17.41 -3.24 14.30
CA VAL A 131 -16.40 -2.22 14.04
C VAL A 131 -15.14 -2.56 14.83
N SER A 132 -13.98 -2.43 14.24
CA SER A 132 -12.69 -2.62 14.91
C SER A 132 -11.72 -1.48 14.55
N MET A 133 -10.84 -1.13 15.49
CA MET A 133 -9.81 -0.12 15.24
C MET A 133 -8.53 -0.80 14.73
N ILE A 134 -7.88 -0.20 13.75
CA ILE A 134 -6.48 -0.47 13.42
C ILE A 134 -5.66 0.54 14.20
N GLU A 135 -5.16 0.14 15.35
CA GLU A 135 -4.21 0.94 16.10
C GLU A 135 -2.89 0.98 15.33
N ARG A 136 -2.54 2.16 14.84
CA ARG A 136 -1.23 2.37 14.24
C ARG A 136 -0.24 2.73 15.33
N PRO A 137 0.96 2.11 15.33
CA PRO A 137 1.94 2.33 16.39
C PRO A 137 2.41 3.78 16.41
N HIS A 138 2.82 4.22 17.57
CA HIS A 138 3.63 5.43 17.71
C HIS A 138 5.06 5.10 17.33
N PHE A 139 5.65 5.93 16.50
CA PHE A 139 7.04 5.79 16.09
C PHE A 139 7.88 6.79 16.89
N TYR A 140 8.99 6.31 17.46
CA TYR A 140 9.90 7.15 18.21
C TYR A 140 10.87 7.91 17.30
N ASP A 141 11.20 7.30 16.16
CA ASP A 141 12.05 7.89 15.15
C ASP A 141 11.67 7.37 13.74
N ASN A 142 12.35 7.88 12.72
CA ASN A 142 12.09 7.49 11.34
C ASN A 142 12.54 6.05 11.04
N ASP A 143 13.55 5.54 11.72
CA ASP A 143 14.01 4.16 11.53
C ASP A 143 12.95 3.16 11.99
N ASP A 144 12.29 3.42 13.15
CA ASP A 144 11.16 2.63 13.62
C ASP A 144 10.02 2.63 12.61
N PHE A 145 9.76 3.79 11.98
CA PHE A 145 8.74 3.91 10.95
C PHE A 145 9.09 3.09 9.71
N VAL A 146 10.33 3.17 9.22
CA VAL A 146 10.81 2.36 8.08
C VAL A 146 10.71 0.86 8.40
N GLU A 147 11.15 0.44 9.58
CA GLU A 147 11.05 -0.97 10.00
C GLU A 147 9.62 -1.48 10.02
N ASP A 148 8.67 -0.65 10.45
CA ASP A 148 7.26 -1.03 10.47
C ASP A 148 6.68 -1.12 9.06
N MET A 149 7.08 -0.23 8.15
CA MET A 149 6.65 -0.26 6.74
C MET A 149 7.16 -1.50 5.99
N ILE A 150 8.33 -2.04 6.35
CA ILE A 150 8.87 -3.27 5.76
C ILE A 150 8.10 -4.52 6.22
N LYS A 151 7.45 -4.48 7.40
CA LYS A 151 6.68 -5.63 7.92
C LYS A 151 5.47 -5.91 7.03
N PRO A 152 5.19 -7.19 6.70
CA PRO A 152 3.96 -7.56 6.00
C PRO A 152 2.76 -7.40 6.95
N SER A 153 2.23 -6.21 7.02
CA SER A 153 1.10 -5.81 7.87
C SER A 153 0.24 -4.79 7.13
N LEU A 154 -0.89 -4.38 7.70
CA LEU A 154 -1.70 -3.28 7.15
C LEU A 154 -1.14 -1.90 7.46
N ASN A 155 0.01 -1.81 8.13
CA ASN A 155 0.58 -0.51 8.49
C ASN A 155 1.19 0.23 7.32
N HIS A 156 1.58 -0.48 6.24
CA HIS A 156 2.17 0.12 5.05
C HIS A 156 1.18 0.68 4.01
N THR A 157 -0.12 0.74 4.33
CA THR A 157 -1.13 1.31 3.42
C THR A 157 -0.90 2.80 3.16
N LEU A 158 -1.22 3.28 1.96
CA LEU A 158 -1.12 4.70 1.59
C LEU A 158 -2.24 5.55 2.20
N TRP A 159 -3.43 4.98 2.38
CA TRP A 159 -4.58 5.69 2.95
C TRP A 159 -4.42 5.99 4.46
N GLY A 160 -5.18 6.96 4.95
CA GLY A 160 -5.10 7.44 6.32
C GLY A 160 -3.81 8.21 6.63
N ARG A 161 -3.17 8.78 5.60
CA ARG A 161 -1.92 9.55 5.71
C ARG A 161 -1.95 10.83 4.90
N LEU A 162 -1.34 11.86 5.47
CA LEU A 162 -0.93 13.07 4.76
C LEU A 162 0.55 12.94 4.42
N ILE A 163 0.90 13.01 3.14
CA ILE A 163 2.27 12.76 2.67
C ILE A 163 2.73 13.93 1.83
N ARG A 164 3.92 14.48 2.12
CA ARG A 164 4.54 15.55 1.34
C ARG A 164 4.82 15.08 -0.08
N LYS A 165 4.24 15.77 -1.05
CA LYS A 165 4.34 15.39 -2.47
C LYS A 165 5.77 15.44 -3.01
N SER A 166 6.61 16.36 -2.52
CA SER A 166 7.99 16.46 -2.99
C SER A 166 8.78 15.17 -2.79
N LEU A 167 8.49 14.37 -1.75
CA LEU A 167 9.13 13.07 -1.55
C LEU A 167 8.97 12.14 -2.75
N TYR A 168 7.78 12.11 -3.36
CA TYR A 168 7.54 11.29 -4.57
C TYR A 168 8.35 11.80 -5.76
N ILE A 169 8.41 13.13 -5.92
CA ILE A 169 9.00 13.76 -7.10
C ILE A 169 10.53 13.73 -7.03
N GLU A 170 11.11 14.16 -5.91
CA GLU A 170 12.55 14.27 -5.70
C GLU A 170 13.25 12.91 -5.76
N HIS A 171 12.56 11.85 -5.32
CA HIS A 171 13.11 10.50 -5.27
C HIS A 171 12.53 9.56 -6.33
N ASN A 172 11.71 10.09 -7.27
CA ASN A 172 11.07 9.32 -8.35
C ASN A 172 10.31 8.09 -7.83
N ILE A 173 9.55 8.27 -6.73
CA ILE A 173 8.80 7.20 -6.09
C ILE A 173 7.44 7.05 -6.76
N GLN A 174 7.17 5.86 -7.30
CA GLN A 174 5.90 5.50 -7.90
C GLN A 174 5.63 3.99 -7.77
N ALA A 175 4.36 3.60 -7.84
CA ALA A 175 3.99 2.20 -7.86
C ALA A 175 4.50 1.50 -9.13
N LYS A 176 4.97 0.26 -9.00
CA LYS A 176 5.32 -0.56 -10.16
C LYS A 176 4.04 -1.01 -10.86
N GLU A 177 3.78 -0.49 -12.05
CA GLU A 177 2.63 -0.90 -12.86
C GLU A 177 2.65 -2.42 -13.13
N GLY A 178 1.47 -3.03 -13.07
CA GLY A 178 1.31 -4.48 -13.16
C GLY A 178 1.43 -5.23 -11.82
N ILE A 179 1.81 -4.56 -10.73
CA ILE A 179 1.73 -5.07 -9.37
C ILE A 179 0.61 -4.31 -8.66
N ASN A 180 -0.49 -5.00 -8.34
CA ASN A 180 -1.71 -4.40 -7.78
C ASN A 180 -2.01 -4.90 -6.35
N ILE A 181 -1.07 -5.63 -5.75
CA ILE A 181 -1.10 -6.07 -4.34
C ILE A 181 0.30 -5.83 -3.75
N GLY A 182 0.33 -5.16 -2.59
CA GLY A 182 1.58 -4.77 -1.94
C GLY A 182 2.29 -3.57 -2.60
N GLU A 183 1.64 -2.88 -3.53
CA GLU A 183 2.13 -1.65 -4.14
C GLU A 183 2.29 -0.53 -3.11
N ASP A 184 1.41 -0.49 -2.12
CA ASP A 184 1.48 0.45 -1.00
C ASP A 184 2.80 0.29 -0.24
N MET A 185 3.21 -0.95 0.04
CA MET A 185 4.48 -1.24 0.72
C MET A 185 5.68 -0.72 -0.07
N GLN A 186 5.70 -0.92 -1.41
CA GLN A 186 6.79 -0.42 -2.27
C GLN A 186 6.96 1.09 -2.14
N ILE A 187 5.84 1.81 -2.10
CA ILE A 187 5.81 3.26 -2.01
C ILE A 187 6.15 3.73 -0.60
N MET A 188 5.44 3.20 0.42
CA MET A 188 5.57 3.66 1.79
C MET A 188 6.95 3.45 2.39
N VAL A 189 7.60 2.32 2.08
CA VAL A 189 8.98 2.06 2.53
C VAL A 189 9.94 3.12 1.99
N GLN A 190 9.83 3.48 0.72
CA GLN A 190 10.70 4.49 0.12
C GLN A 190 10.40 5.89 0.68
N LEU A 191 9.13 6.25 0.81
CA LEU A 191 8.71 7.52 1.42
C LEU A 191 9.20 7.65 2.86
N ALA A 192 9.02 6.60 3.66
CA ALA A 192 9.49 6.56 5.05
C ALA A 192 11.02 6.73 5.15
N PHE A 193 11.76 6.09 4.24
CA PHE A 193 13.23 6.18 4.22
C PHE A 193 13.76 7.58 3.88
N TYR A 194 13.06 8.31 2.99
CA TYR A 194 13.49 9.64 2.57
C TYR A 194 12.83 10.77 3.36
N ALA A 195 11.80 10.50 4.15
CA ALA A 195 11.18 11.50 5.01
C ALA A 195 12.15 11.98 6.10
N ASN A 196 12.23 13.29 6.31
CA ASN A 196 13.00 13.84 7.42
C ASN A 196 12.28 13.65 8.74
N LYS A 197 10.93 13.68 8.72
CA LYS A 197 10.11 13.55 9.92
C LYS A 197 8.78 12.87 9.62
N CYS A 198 8.49 11.80 10.39
CA CYS A 198 7.22 11.09 10.40
C CYS A 198 6.53 11.31 11.75
N GLU A 199 5.22 11.52 11.73
CA GLU A 199 4.42 11.78 12.93
C GLU A 199 3.16 10.93 12.99
N SER A 200 2.79 10.53 14.19
CA SER A 200 1.52 9.85 14.47
C SER A 200 0.47 10.82 14.99
N LEU A 201 -0.76 10.64 14.53
CA LEU A 201 -1.95 11.33 15.01
C LEU A 201 -2.89 10.28 15.62
N TRP A 202 -3.24 10.44 16.91
CA TRP A 202 -4.08 9.48 17.66
C TRP A 202 -5.58 9.61 17.39
N GLU A 203 -5.96 10.38 16.38
CA GLU A 203 -7.33 10.58 15.97
C GLU A 203 -7.66 9.76 14.73
N VAL A 204 -8.92 9.30 14.64
CA VAL A 204 -9.43 8.58 13.47
C VAL A 204 -9.52 9.56 12.28
N VAL A 205 -8.92 9.14 11.16
CA VAL A 205 -8.91 9.91 9.91
C VAL A 205 -9.39 9.10 8.71
N TYR A 206 -9.67 7.81 8.90
CA TYR A 206 -10.04 6.92 7.81
C TYR A 206 -10.97 5.81 8.28
N TYR A 207 -11.96 5.48 7.46
CA TYR A 207 -12.87 4.36 7.62
C TYR A 207 -12.64 3.36 6.50
N TYR A 208 -12.08 2.21 6.84
CA TYR A 208 -11.82 1.11 5.91
C TYR A 208 -13.02 0.17 5.87
N ASP A 209 -13.67 0.07 4.69
CA ASP A 209 -14.84 -0.77 4.48
C ASP A 209 -14.43 -2.20 4.15
N CYS A 210 -14.70 -3.13 5.07
CA CYS A 210 -14.43 -4.55 4.90
C CYS A 210 -15.64 -5.33 4.33
N THR A 211 -16.73 -4.63 3.98
CA THR A 211 -17.95 -5.27 3.45
C THR A 211 -17.91 -5.49 1.95
N ASN A 212 -17.00 -4.82 1.23
CA ASN A 212 -16.85 -4.98 -0.22
C ASN A 212 -16.27 -6.35 -0.57
N GLU A 213 -17.13 -7.31 -0.94
CA GLU A 213 -16.72 -8.65 -1.39
C GLU A 213 -15.86 -8.63 -2.66
N LEU A 214 -15.97 -7.57 -3.47
CA LEU A 214 -15.22 -7.38 -4.70
C LEU A 214 -13.87 -6.68 -4.49
N SER A 215 -13.54 -6.32 -3.25
CA SER A 215 -12.23 -5.71 -2.95
C SER A 215 -11.09 -6.68 -3.28
N CYS A 216 -9.96 -6.14 -3.72
CA CYS A 216 -8.76 -6.95 -4.00
C CYS A 216 -8.35 -7.82 -2.80
N MET A 217 -8.62 -7.35 -1.57
CA MET A 217 -8.29 -8.09 -0.35
C MET A 217 -9.22 -9.28 -0.09
N ASN A 218 -10.50 -9.18 -0.47
CA ASN A 218 -11.49 -10.24 -0.29
C ASN A 218 -11.48 -11.26 -1.45
N GLN A 219 -11.19 -10.80 -2.68
CA GLN A 219 -11.06 -11.70 -3.84
C GLN A 219 -9.85 -12.64 -3.75
N TYR A 220 -8.84 -12.28 -2.96
CA TYR A 220 -7.64 -13.09 -2.80
C TYR A 220 -7.54 -13.60 -1.36
N ASP A 221 -8.07 -14.79 -1.12
CA ASP A 221 -7.84 -15.54 0.12
C ASP A 221 -6.33 -15.61 0.43
N LEU A 222 -5.97 -15.61 1.72
CA LEU A 222 -4.57 -15.63 2.19
C LEU A 222 -3.74 -16.79 1.61
N ASP A 223 -4.41 -17.86 1.15
CA ASP A 223 -3.80 -19.02 0.48
C ASP A 223 -3.72 -18.85 -1.05
N ASN A 224 -4.15 -17.70 -1.61
CA ASN A 224 -4.15 -17.48 -3.05
C ASN A 224 -2.74 -17.26 -3.57
N ILE A 225 -2.33 -18.11 -4.50
CA ILE A 225 -0.99 -18.06 -5.11
C ILE A 225 -0.73 -16.74 -5.85
N HIS A 226 -1.74 -16.14 -6.47
CA HIS A 226 -1.57 -14.88 -7.20
C HIS A 226 -1.21 -13.74 -6.24
N ARG A 227 -1.87 -13.66 -5.09
CA ARG A 227 -1.51 -12.72 -4.03
C ARG A 227 -0.08 -12.93 -3.56
N LEU A 228 0.29 -14.17 -3.24
CA LEU A 228 1.63 -14.49 -2.77
C LEU A 228 2.73 -14.14 -3.79
N ILE A 229 2.46 -14.32 -5.09
CA ILE A 229 3.38 -13.91 -6.17
C ILE A 229 3.57 -12.39 -6.16
N GLN A 230 2.47 -11.61 -6.06
CA GLN A 230 2.54 -10.15 -6.07
C GLN A 230 3.19 -9.60 -4.79
N ASP A 231 2.84 -10.12 -3.61
CA ASP A 231 3.50 -9.79 -2.35
C ASP A 231 5.02 -10.07 -2.40
N THR A 232 5.39 -11.19 -3.03
CA THR A 232 6.81 -11.55 -3.22
C THR A 232 7.50 -10.53 -4.14
N ALA A 233 6.88 -10.19 -5.27
CA ALA A 233 7.43 -9.21 -6.21
C ALA A 233 7.57 -7.82 -5.57
N SER A 234 6.59 -7.40 -4.77
CA SER A 234 6.63 -6.15 -4.00
C SER A 234 7.79 -6.16 -3.00
N MET A 235 7.99 -7.25 -2.27
CA MET A 235 9.10 -7.37 -1.32
C MET A 235 10.47 -7.47 -2.03
N GLU A 236 10.54 -8.01 -3.25
CA GLU A 236 11.78 -7.95 -4.08
C GLU A 236 12.15 -6.49 -4.38
N ILE A 237 11.18 -5.66 -4.75
CA ILE A 237 11.41 -4.23 -5.01
C ILE A 237 11.90 -3.52 -3.74
N VAL A 238 11.28 -3.80 -2.58
CA VAL A 238 11.71 -3.25 -1.29
C VAL A 238 13.14 -3.68 -0.94
N ARG A 239 13.48 -4.94 -1.13
CA ARG A 239 14.83 -5.44 -0.92
C ARG A 239 15.83 -4.74 -1.83
N ASP A 240 15.54 -4.65 -3.13
CA ASP A 240 16.43 -4.04 -4.14
C ASP A 240 16.66 -2.55 -3.86
N PHE A 241 15.63 -1.86 -3.34
CA PHE A 241 15.75 -0.47 -2.92
C PHE A 241 16.82 -0.27 -1.84
N PHE A 242 16.97 -1.20 -0.89
CA PHE A 242 17.95 -1.08 0.19
C PHE A 242 19.37 -1.55 -0.16
N VAL A 243 19.58 -2.17 -1.31
CA VAL A 243 20.93 -2.59 -1.75
C VAL A 243 21.84 -1.37 -1.82
N GLY A 244 22.93 -1.39 -1.06
CA GLY A 244 23.91 -0.29 -1.00
C GLY A 244 23.45 0.97 -0.27
N LYS A 245 22.21 0.98 0.31
CA LYS A 245 21.69 2.12 1.08
C LYS A 245 21.67 1.86 2.59
N ASN A 246 21.12 0.73 3.03
CA ASN A 246 21.01 0.42 4.45
C ASN A 246 20.98 -1.08 4.70
N ASP A 247 22.04 -1.60 5.29
CA ASP A 247 22.20 -3.04 5.56
C ASP A 247 21.21 -3.58 6.59
N ARG A 248 20.76 -2.77 7.56
CA ARG A 248 19.76 -3.18 8.59
C ARG A 248 18.43 -3.46 7.92
N PHE A 249 17.93 -2.53 7.11
CA PHE A 249 16.65 -2.65 6.41
C PHE A 249 16.71 -3.69 5.30
N LEU A 250 17.85 -3.78 4.58
CA LEU A 250 18.09 -4.86 3.61
C LEU A 250 17.94 -6.23 4.26
N ASN A 251 18.55 -6.46 5.43
CA ASN A 251 18.44 -7.73 6.15
C ASN A 251 17.03 -8.06 6.57
N GLN A 252 16.26 -7.04 6.99
CA GLN A 252 14.86 -7.21 7.37
C GLN A 252 14.02 -7.62 6.16
N ALA A 253 14.13 -6.91 5.04
CA ALA A 253 13.45 -7.22 3.78
C ALA A 253 13.80 -8.63 3.26
N GLU A 254 15.09 -9.00 3.26
CA GLU A 254 15.53 -10.35 2.90
C GLU A 254 14.96 -11.43 3.82
N GLY A 255 14.74 -11.10 5.11
CA GLY A 255 14.08 -12.00 6.05
C GLY A 255 12.65 -12.34 5.65
N TYR A 256 11.85 -11.33 5.33
CA TYR A 256 10.46 -11.51 4.86
C TYR A 256 10.40 -12.14 3.47
N LEU A 257 11.27 -11.69 2.55
CA LEU A 257 11.33 -12.25 1.21
C LEU A 257 11.65 -13.75 1.23
N ARG A 258 12.52 -14.18 2.14
CA ARG A 258 12.80 -15.59 2.37
C ARG A 258 11.55 -16.36 2.79
N ASP A 259 10.77 -15.81 3.73
CA ASP A 259 9.54 -16.46 4.18
C ASP A 259 8.50 -16.55 3.04
N TYR A 260 8.43 -15.55 2.13
CA TYR A 260 7.58 -15.60 0.93
C TYR A 260 8.04 -16.68 -0.06
N TYR A 261 9.34 -16.79 -0.38
CA TYR A 261 9.83 -17.87 -1.23
C TYR A 261 9.61 -19.25 -0.62
N LEU A 262 9.65 -19.39 0.70
CA LEU A 262 9.35 -20.65 1.37
C LEU A 262 7.87 -21.04 1.22
N LYS A 263 6.96 -20.07 1.25
CA LYS A 263 5.53 -20.31 0.97
C LYS A 263 5.32 -20.71 -0.48
N LEU A 264 5.97 -20.01 -1.44
CA LEU A 264 5.93 -20.36 -2.87
C LEU A 264 6.43 -21.77 -3.14
N LEU A 265 7.56 -22.17 -2.54
CA LEU A 265 8.11 -23.50 -2.69
C LEU A 265 7.15 -24.59 -2.18
N ARG A 266 6.48 -24.35 -1.05
CA ARG A 266 5.45 -25.30 -0.54
C ARG A 266 4.28 -25.42 -1.50
N TYR A 267 3.83 -24.29 -2.08
CA TYR A 267 2.74 -24.30 -3.05
C TYR A 267 3.12 -25.04 -4.34
N TYR A 268 4.24 -24.66 -4.96
CA TYR A 268 4.71 -25.27 -6.22
C TYR A 268 5.08 -26.75 -6.07
N GLY A 269 5.64 -27.13 -4.93
CA GLY A 269 5.91 -28.53 -4.62
C GLY A 269 4.63 -29.39 -4.57
N ARG A 270 3.52 -28.84 -4.05
CA ARG A 270 2.21 -29.52 -4.05
C ARG A 270 1.54 -29.53 -5.43
N SER A 271 1.68 -28.46 -6.20
CA SER A 271 1.04 -28.29 -7.51
C SER A 271 1.81 -28.97 -8.67
N LYS A 272 2.96 -29.60 -8.40
CA LYS A 272 3.86 -30.22 -9.39
C LYS A 272 4.33 -29.29 -10.51
N LYS A 273 4.33 -27.98 -10.28
CA LYS A 273 4.86 -26.95 -11.22
C LYS A 273 6.38 -26.83 -11.08
N LYS A 274 7.10 -27.74 -11.75
CA LYS A 274 8.55 -27.90 -11.60
C LYS A 274 9.36 -26.66 -11.94
N SER A 275 9.08 -25.98 -13.05
CA SER A 275 9.81 -24.76 -13.48
C SER A 275 9.71 -23.63 -12.45
N ASP A 276 8.49 -23.42 -11.91
CA ASP A 276 8.23 -22.35 -10.93
C ASP A 276 8.89 -22.69 -9.60
N PHE A 277 8.91 -23.97 -9.21
CA PHE A 277 9.62 -24.44 -8.05
C PHE A 277 11.14 -24.22 -8.16
N GLU A 278 11.75 -24.58 -9.29
CA GLU A 278 13.18 -24.36 -9.53
C GLU A 278 13.53 -22.86 -9.55
N GLY A 279 12.67 -22.03 -10.14
CA GLY A 279 12.83 -20.57 -10.13
C GLY A 279 12.80 -19.99 -8.72
N ALA A 280 11.80 -20.35 -7.91
CA ALA A 280 11.69 -19.90 -6.53
C ALA A 280 12.84 -20.43 -5.66
N GLN A 281 13.28 -21.67 -5.90
CA GLN A 281 14.43 -22.27 -5.21
C GLN A 281 15.73 -21.51 -5.52
N LYS A 282 15.97 -21.16 -6.79
CA LYS A 282 17.15 -20.39 -7.20
C LYS A 282 17.16 -19.03 -6.50
N ARG A 283 16.07 -18.28 -6.56
CA ARG A 283 15.96 -16.96 -5.91
C ARG A 283 16.16 -17.04 -4.39
N LEU A 284 15.63 -18.07 -3.73
CA LEU A 284 15.90 -18.30 -2.30
C LEU A 284 17.40 -18.55 -2.03
N PHE A 285 18.10 -19.26 -2.93
CA PHE A 285 19.55 -19.47 -2.79
C PHE A 285 20.35 -18.20 -3.01
N ASP A 286 19.92 -17.32 -3.93
CA ASP A 286 20.59 -16.05 -4.22
C ASP A 286 20.49 -15.06 -3.04
N LEU A 287 19.48 -15.21 -2.16
CA LEU A 287 19.36 -14.47 -0.88
C LEU A 287 20.34 -14.95 0.21
N ARG A 288 21.27 -15.86 -0.07
CA ARG A 288 22.25 -16.28 0.95
C ARG A 288 23.14 -15.10 1.32
N PRO A 289 23.29 -14.80 2.62
CA PRO A 289 24.23 -13.79 3.07
C PRO A 289 25.64 -14.20 2.64
N GLN A 290 26.20 -13.46 1.70
CA GLN A 290 27.63 -13.56 1.41
C GLN A 290 28.35 -12.99 2.61
N ASN A 291 28.95 -13.88 3.45
CA ASN A 291 29.76 -13.54 4.62
C ASN A 291 29.06 -13.02 5.90
N ARG A 292 27.81 -13.34 6.21
CA ARG A 292 27.17 -12.95 7.45
C ARG A 292 27.05 -14.08 8.46
N LYS A 293 27.29 -13.76 9.76
CA LYS A 293 27.04 -14.69 10.89
C LYS A 293 25.54 -14.91 11.04
N MET A 294 25.03 -16.00 10.48
CA MET A 294 23.63 -16.39 10.62
C MET A 294 23.28 -16.73 12.09
N THR A 295 22.13 -16.30 12.56
CA THR A 295 21.60 -16.74 13.87
C THR A 295 21.33 -18.24 13.88
N LYS A 296 21.30 -18.88 15.07
CA LYS A 296 20.96 -20.31 15.22
C LYS A 296 19.62 -20.65 14.57
N ARG A 297 18.60 -19.76 14.67
CA ARG A 297 17.27 -19.94 14.07
C ARG A 297 17.31 -19.88 12.54
N GLN A 298 18.13 -18.99 11.97
CA GLN A 298 18.36 -18.90 10.53
C GLN A 298 19.11 -20.13 10.01
N LYS A 299 20.11 -20.61 10.75
CA LYS A 299 20.86 -21.84 10.42
C LYS A 299 19.96 -23.08 10.43
N LEU A 300 19.04 -23.20 11.41
CA LEU A 300 18.05 -24.29 11.46
C LEU A 300 17.09 -24.24 10.28
N LYS A 301 16.56 -23.07 9.94
CA LYS A 301 15.70 -22.91 8.74
C LYS A 301 16.44 -23.35 7.46
N PHE A 302 17.71 -22.99 7.31
CA PHE A 302 18.52 -23.41 6.14
C PHE A 302 18.94 -24.90 6.16
N SER A 303 19.22 -25.48 7.34
CA SER A 303 19.57 -26.90 7.43
C SER A 303 18.38 -27.81 7.11
N GLY A 304 17.16 -27.40 7.47
CA GLY A 304 15.92 -28.09 7.09
C GLY A 304 15.73 -28.20 5.55
N TYR A 305 16.28 -27.24 4.77
CA TYR A 305 16.21 -27.25 3.29
C TYR A 305 17.26 -28.16 2.62
N ARG A 306 18.42 -28.38 3.23
CA ARG A 306 19.33 -29.43 2.78
C ARG A 306 18.70 -30.82 2.91
N THR A 307 17.88 -31.02 3.95
CA THR A 307 17.17 -32.27 4.18
C THR A 307 16.03 -32.49 3.18
N PHE A 308 15.33 -31.41 2.73
CA PHE A 308 14.30 -31.51 1.67
C PHE A 308 14.90 -31.96 0.33
N ARG A 309 16.11 -31.52 -0.03
CA ARG A 309 16.81 -31.98 -1.23
C ARG A 309 17.20 -33.45 -1.17
N LEU A 310 17.43 -33.99 0.03
CA LEU A 310 17.70 -35.42 0.25
C LEU A 310 16.42 -36.26 0.14
N VAL A 311 15.27 -35.71 0.53
CA VAL A 311 13.96 -36.41 0.43
C VAL A 311 13.51 -36.51 -1.03
N ASP A 312 13.72 -35.46 -1.87
CA ASP A 312 13.40 -35.52 -3.31
C ASP A 312 14.29 -36.48 -4.10
N VAL A 313 15.50 -36.76 -3.60
CA VAL A 313 16.43 -37.78 -4.20
C VAL A 313 16.04 -39.20 -3.76
N LEU A 314 15.35 -39.35 -2.64
CA LEU A 314 14.94 -40.66 -2.12
C LEU A 314 13.49 -41.08 -2.53
N ILE A 315 12.73 -40.20 -3.20
CA ILE A 315 11.40 -40.49 -3.75
C ILE A 315 11.43 -40.73 -5.27
N LYS A 316 12.60 -40.73 -5.87
CA LYS A 316 12.86 -41.33 -7.19
C LYS A 316 13.41 -42.72 -7.00
#